data_7ca8c956aabacf423781c1bb11785c80
#
_entry.id   7ca8c956aabacf423781c1bb11785c80
#
_cell.length_a   1.000
_cell.length_b   1.000
_cell.length_c   1.000
_cell.angle_alpha   90.00
_cell.angle_beta   90.00
_cell.angle_gamma   90.00
#
_symmetry.space_group_name_H-M   'P 1'
#
loop_
_entity.id
_entity.type
_entity.pdbx_description
1 polymer ?
#
loop_
_entity_poly.entity_id
_entity_poly.type
_entity_poly.pdbx_seq_one_letter_code
_entity_poly.pdbx_strand_id
1 'polypeptide(L)'
;MRRSIFAAFLALLALPAAAAERWQTLPPTPAPIATDRSGEADANGIKIHYAIYGQGSPVIFLHGGLANTDYWGNQVPAVAAHHTVILMDSRGHGRSTRDARPYGYDLMADDVVALMDALKIQKADIVGWSDGGILGLDLAMRHKDRVGKVFAFAANTVTAGVVDGVEKNPTFAAYIERAGHEYAEHSATPKEYDAFVDQISKMWADQPNWTDDQLKAIDTPVLVVDGDHDEAIKRAHTEYIAATIPHAGLLILPNVSHFAFLQDPDQFNFAILHFLGDE
;
A
#
# COMPACT_ATOMS: atom_id res chain seq x y z
N MET A 1 46.21 -61.24 -20.58
CA MET A 1 44.82 -60.96 -20.14
C MET A 1 44.73 -59.50 -19.71
N ARG A 2 44.24 -58.65 -20.56
CA ARG A 2 44.00 -57.18 -20.27
C ARG A 2 42.60 -56.99 -19.80
N ARG A 3 42.41 -56.55 -18.55
CA ARG A 3 41.09 -56.17 -18.00
C ARG A 3 40.81 -54.70 -18.34
N SER A 4 39.81 -54.46 -19.19
CA SER A 4 39.27 -53.13 -19.49
C SER A 4 38.32 -52.74 -18.37
N ILE A 5 38.59 -51.62 -17.69
CA ILE A 5 37.73 -51.03 -16.68
C ILE A 5 36.85 -50.00 -17.44
N PHE A 6 35.55 -50.29 -17.53
CA PHE A 6 34.55 -49.33 -18.00
C PHE A 6 34.19 -48.40 -16.84
N ALA A 7 34.57 -47.11 -16.94
CA ALA A 7 34.10 -46.08 -16.05
C ALA A 7 32.76 -45.55 -16.57
N ALA A 8 31.69 -45.83 -15.86
CA ALA A 8 30.38 -45.24 -16.16
C ALA A 8 30.34 -43.79 -15.62
N PHE A 9 30.30 -42.84 -16.51
CA PHE A 9 30.02 -41.45 -16.16
C PHE A 9 28.53 -41.27 -15.89
N LEU A 10 28.15 -41.07 -14.65
CA LEU A 10 26.79 -40.66 -14.25
C LEU A 10 26.67 -39.16 -14.50
N ALA A 11 26.05 -38.76 -15.60
CA ALA A 11 25.68 -37.36 -15.82
C ALA A 11 24.52 -37.01 -14.89
N LEU A 12 24.78 -36.23 -13.84
CA LEU A 12 23.73 -35.56 -13.07
C LEU A 12 23.08 -34.52 -13.98
N LEU A 13 21.90 -34.80 -14.45
CA LEU A 13 21.02 -33.80 -15.05
C LEU A 13 20.54 -32.88 -13.94
N ALA A 14 21.10 -31.66 -13.84
CA ALA A 14 20.54 -30.61 -13.02
C ALA A 14 19.19 -30.24 -13.61
N LEU A 15 18.11 -30.57 -12.91
CA LEU A 15 16.77 -30.05 -13.25
C LEU A 15 16.81 -28.51 -13.10
N PRO A 16 16.31 -27.75 -14.06
CA PRO A 16 16.19 -26.32 -13.89
C PRO A 16 15.31 -26.04 -12.64
N ALA A 17 15.78 -25.19 -11.75
CA ALA A 17 14.96 -24.70 -10.66
C ALA A 17 13.70 -24.08 -11.28
N ALA A 18 12.53 -24.48 -10.84
CA ALA A 18 11.29 -23.82 -11.26
C ALA A 18 11.42 -22.32 -10.96
N ALA A 19 11.06 -21.48 -11.94
CA ALA A 19 11.01 -20.04 -11.69
C ALA A 19 10.01 -19.78 -10.56
N ALA A 20 10.33 -18.82 -9.66
CA ALA A 20 9.41 -18.44 -8.61
C ALA A 20 8.10 -17.93 -9.24
N GLU A 21 6.97 -18.31 -8.65
CA GLU A 21 5.67 -17.79 -9.05
C GLU A 21 5.62 -16.28 -8.81
N ARG A 22 4.88 -15.53 -9.62
CA ARG A 22 4.81 -14.08 -9.55
C ARG A 22 4.49 -13.58 -8.14
N TRP A 23 3.52 -14.16 -7.49
CA TRP A 23 3.10 -13.81 -6.14
C TRP A 23 4.16 -14.09 -5.04
N GLN A 24 5.21 -14.88 -5.34
CA GLN A 24 6.33 -15.14 -4.44
C GLN A 24 7.48 -14.14 -4.60
N THR A 25 7.33 -13.16 -5.48
CA THR A 25 8.40 -12.20 -5.78
C THR A 25 8.14 -10.85 -5.11
N LEU A 26 9.21 -10.14 -4.78
CA LEU A 26 9.18 -8.74 -4.39
C LEU A 26 9.95 -7.92 -5.44
N PRO A 27 9.28 -7.44 -6.49
CA PRO A 27 9.93 -6.57 -7.48
C PRO A 27 10.56 -5.34 -6.83
N PRO A 28 11.59 -4.73 -7.43
CA PRO A 28 12.22 -3.54 -6.85
C PRO A 28 11.24 -2.40 -6.75
N THR A 29 11.46 -1.51 -5.78
CA THR A 29 10.77 -0.21 -5.71
C THR A 29 11.07 0.55 -7.01
N PRO A 30 10.04 1.08 -7.69
CA PRO A 30 10.23 1.83 -8.92
C PRO A 30 11.10 3.06 -8.72
N ALA A 31 11.82 3.47 -9.76
CA ALA A 31 12.55 4.75 -9.71
C ALA A 31 11.56 5.93 -9.55
N PRO A 32 11.89 6.94 -8.74
CA PRO A 32 11.05 8.12 -8.59
C PRO A 32 10.79 8.81 -9.92
N ILE A 33 9.53 9.20 -10.16
CA ILE A 33 9.16 9.97 -11.34
C ILE A 33 9.39 11.44 -11.04
N ALA A 34 10.12 12.12 -11.93
CA ALA A 34 10.39 13.54 -11.76
C ALA A 34 9.12 14.38 -11.93
N THR A 35 8.95 15.37 -11.03
CA THR A 35 7.93 16.40 -11.12
C THR A 35 8.46 17.70 -10.51
N ASP A 36 8.02 18.84 -11.06
CA ASP A 36 8.27 20.16 -10.52
C ASP A 36 7.20 20.59 -9.49
N ARG A 37 6.18 19.76 -9.28
CA ARG A 37 5.08 19.99 -8.33
C ARG A 37 5.20 19.08 -7.11
N SER A 38 6.37 19.04 -6.50
CA SER A 38 6.63 18.34 -5.25
C SER A 38 7.06 19.31 -4.16
N GLY A 39 6.85 18.95 -2.92
CA GLY A 39 7.25 19.77 -1.77
C GLY A 39 6.85 19.20 -0.43
N GLU A 40 6.91 20.04 0.58
CA GLU A 40 6.46 19.75 1.94
C GLU A 40 5.33 20.70 2.31
N ALA A 41 4.27 20.17 2.90
CA ALA A 41 3.19 20.96 3.50
C ALA A 41 3.28 20.89 5.03
N ASP A 42 3.12 22.03 5.69
CA ASP A 42 2.88 22.05 7.13
C ASP A 42 1.43 21.59 7.37
N ALA A 43 1.27 20.37 7.85
CA ALA A 43 -0.02 19.73 8.01
C ALA A 43 -0.09 19.00 9.37
N ASN A 44 -1.09 19.33 10.16
CA ASN A 44 -1.36 18.70 11.44
C ASN A 44 -0.14 18.57 12.37
N GLY A 45 0.71 19.63 12.40
CA GLY A 45 1.89 19.74 13.29
C GLY A 45 3.14 19.00 12.82
N ILE A 46 3.14 18.46 11.62
CA ILE A 46 4.30 17.84 10.97
C ILE A 46 4.47 18.40 9.55
N LYS A 47 5.60 18.07 8.91
CA LYS A 47 5.82 18.32 7.48
C LYS A 47 5.48 17.04 6.70
N ILE A 48 4.52 17.15 5.80
CA ILE A 48 4.12 16.07 4.91
C ILE A 48 4.73 16.31 3.54
N HIS A 49 5.56 15.36 3.09
CA HIS A 49 6.05 15.34 1.72
C HIS A 49 4.94 14.90 0.77
N TYR A 50 4.84 15.60 -0.37
CA TYR A 50 3.92 15.28 -1.45
C TYR A 50 4.55 15.48 -2.82
N ALA A 51 4.00 14.80 -3.82
CA ALA A 51 4.32 14.98 -5.23
C ALA A 51 3.04 14.92 -6.06
N ILE A 52 2.94 15.79 -7.08
CA ILE A 52 1.72 15.92 -7.90
C ILE A 52 2.06 15.69 -9.36
N TYR A 53 1.22 14.91 -10.04
CA TYR A 53 1.38 14.54 -11.45
C TYR A 53 0.05 14.72 -12.19
N GLY A 54 0.13 14.88 -13.51
CA GLY A 54 -1.09 14.95 -14.35
C GLY A 54 -1.98 16.16 -14.11
N GLN A 55 -3.18 16.10 -14.64
CA GLN A 55 -4.24 17.11 -14.52
C GLN A 55 -5.60 16.41 -14.55
N GLY A 56 -6.62 17.02 -13.96
CA GLY A 56 -7.97 16.47 -13.88
C GLY A 56 -8.47 16.37 -12.45
N SER A 57 -9.44 15.48 -12.21
CA SER A 57 -9.97 15.21 -10.87
C SER A 57 -8.87 14.66 -9.95
N PRO A 58 -8.85 15.10 -8.66
CA PRO A 58 -7.79 14.68 -7.75
C PRO A 58 -7.95 13.21 -7.32
N VAL A 59 -6.85 12.47 -7.33
CA VAL A 59 -6.73 11.12 -6.77
C VAL A 59 -5.51 11.11 -5.85
N ILE A 60 -5.71 10.77 -4.57
CA ILE A 60 -4.64 10.67 -3.58
C ILE A 60 -4.24 9.20 -3.44
N PHE A 61 -2.95 8.93 -3.56
CA PHE A 61 -2.36 7.61 -3.38
C PHE A 61 -1.72 7.51 -2.01
N LEU A 62 -2.16 6.53 -1.23
CA LEU A 62 -1.72 6.26 0.14
C LEU A 62 -0.99 4.92 0.19
N HIS A 63 0.29 4.95 0.52
CA HIS A 63 1.15 3.77 0.60
C HIS A 63 0.90 2.94 1.86
N GLY A 64 1.39 1.70 1.88
CA GLY A 64 1.34 0.79 3.02
C GLY A 64 2.34 1.16 4.13
N GLY A 65 2.21 0.52 5.28
CA GLY A 65 3.11 0.72 6.41
C GLY A 65 4.57 0.44 6.05
N LEU A 66 5.50 1.26 6.55
CA LEU A 66 6.93 1.29 6.28
C LEU A 66 7.33 1.74 4.87
N ALA A 67 6.41 1.87 3.92
CA ALA A 67 6.67 2.29 2.55
C ALA A 67 6.83 3.82 2.41
N ASN A 68 6.88 4.27 1.18
CA ASN A 68 6.94 5.68 0.80
C ASN A 68 6.31 5.89 -0.59
N THR A 69 6.25 7.13 -1.05
CA THR A 69 5.64 7.51 -2.34
C THR A 69 6.25 6.85 -3.57
N ASP A 70 7.52 6.43 -3.52
CA ASP A 70 8.22 5.87 -4.69
C ASP A 70 7.61 4.52 -5.11
N TYR A 71 6.96 3.80 -4.20
CA TYR A 71 6.26 2.55 -4.49
C TYR A 71 5.19 2.68 -5.58
N TRP A 72 4.64 3.87 -5.79
CA TRP A 72 3.59 4.14 -6.77
C TRP A 72 4.10 4.49 -8.19
N GLY A 73 5.42 4.37 -8.42
CA GLY A 73 6.04 4.74 -9.69
C GLY A 73 5.46 4.03 -10.92
N ASN A 74 4.96 2.80 -10.78
CA ASN A 74 4.32 2.06 -11.88
C ASN A 74 2.86 2.50 -12.13
N GLN A 75 2.18 3.11 -11.15
CA GLN A 75 0.77 3.52 -11.24
C GLN A 75 0.62 4.95 -11.74
N VAL A 76 1.53 5.82 -11.33
CA VAL A 76 1.49 7.26 -11.66
C VAL A 76 1.32 7.53 -13.15
N PRO A 77 2.10 6.94 -14.09
CA PRO A 77 1.97 7.28 -15.51
C PRO A 77 0.58 6.97 -16.07
N ALA A 78 -0.01 5.86 -15.66
CA ALA A 78 -1.32 5.42 -16.14
C ALA A 78 -2.43 6.34 -15.62
N VAL A 79 -2.45 6.61 -14.33
CA VAL A 79 -3.53 7.39 -13.71
C VAL A 79 -3.38 8.90 -13.97
N ALA A 80 -2.14 9.41 -14.03
CA ALA A 80 -1.88 10.82 -14.32
C ALA A 80 -2.20 11.23 -15.78
N ALA A 81 -2.46 10.27 -16.65
CA ALA A 81 -2.98 10.54 -17.99
C ALA A 81 -4.40 11.13 -17.96
N HIS A 82 -5.17 10.85 -16.92
CA HIS A 82 -6.59 11.21 -16.79
C HIS A 82 -6.88 12.07 -15.56
N HIS A 83 -6.03 12.01 -14.53
CA HIS A 83 -6.26 12.59 -13.20
C HIS A 83 -5.11 13.48 -12.73
N THR A 84 -5.39 14.31 -11.73
CA THR A 84 -4.35 14.89 -10.87
C THR A 84 -4.03 13.87 -9.79
N VAL A 85 -2.90 13.17 -9.94
CA VAL A 85 -2.40 12.21 -8.95
C VAL A 85 -1.61 12.96 -7.88
N ILE A 86 -1.97 12.75 -6.62
CA ILE A 86 -1.26 13.27 -5.46
C ILE A 86 -0.69 12.09 -4.68
N LEU A 87 0.63 12.01 -4.59
CA LEU A 87 1.32 11.10 -3.71
C LEU A 87 1.63 11.81 -2.41
N MET A 88 1.53 11.12 -1.27
CA MET A 88 2.03 11.63 0.01
C MET A 88 2.79 10.55 0.77
N ASP A 89 3.88 10.94 1.41
CA ASP A 89 4.49 10.12 2.45
C ASP A 89 3.69 10.32 3.74
N SER A 90 3.18 9.24 4.31
CA SER A 90 2.46 9.27 5.58
C SER A 90 3.36 9.73 6.72
N ARG A 91 2.78 10.20 7.81
CA ARG A 91 3.47 10.59 9.05
C ARG A 91 4.63 9.64 9.38
N GLY A 92 5.87 10.17 9.47
CA GLY A 92 7.08 9.43 9.81
C GLY A 92 7.60 8.47 8.74
N HIS A 93 6.93 8.34 7.62
CA HIS A 93 7.37 7.54 6.49
C HIS A 93 8.11 8.40 5.46
N GLY A 94 8.96 7.75 4.68
CA GLY A 94 9.65 8.38 3.57
C GLY A 94 10.31 9.70 3.96
N ARG A 95 9.89 10.78 3.33
CA ARG A 95 10.41 12.14 3.51
C ARG A 95 9.61 12.97 4.52
N SER A 96 8.45 12.45 4.99
CA SER A 96 7.60 13.13 5.96
C SER A 96 8.16 13.05 7.38
N THR A 97 7.98 14.12 8.15
CA THR A 97 8.40 14.14 9.56
C THR A 97 7.37 13.45 10.46
N ARG A 98 7.76 13.20 11.70
CA ARG A 98 6.89 12.74 12.78
C ARG A 98 7.09 13.58 14.03
N ASP A 99 6.15 13.47 14.96
CA ASP A 99 6.25 14.02 16.30
C ASP A 99 6.10 12.93 17.38
N ALA A 100 5.97 13.33 18.62
CA ALA A 100 5.87 12.40 19.74
C ALA A 100 4.46 11.84 19.97
N ARG A 101 3.45 12.23 19.18
CA ARG A 101 2.08 11.71 19.32
C ARG A 101 2.07 10.23 18.99
N PRO A 102 1.31 9.41 19.73
CA PRO A 102 1.07 8.02 19.36
C PRO A 102 0.46 7.96 17.94
N TYR A 103 0.89 6.98 17.16
CA TYR A 103 0.26 6.69 15.87
C TYR A 103 -1.17 6.19 16.07
N GLY A 104 -2.04 6.48 15.12
CA GLY A 104 -3.40 5.99 15.03
C GLY A 104 -3.96 6.31 13.66
N TYR A 105 -4.84 5.46 13.14
CA TYR A 105 -5.43 5.68 11.81
C TYR A 105 -6.23 6.97 11.76
N ASP A 106 -6.97 7.31 12.82
CA ASP A 106 -7.67 8.61 12.93
C ASP A 106 -6.69 9.79 12.77
N LEU A 107 -5.55 9.75 13.45
CA LEU A 107 -4.53 10.81 13.37
C LEU A 107 -3.93 10.89 11.95
N MET A 108 -3.63 9.74 11.34
CA MET A 108 -3.05 9.69 10.00
C MET A 108 -4.06 10.07 8.92
N ALA A 109 -5.33 9.77 9.09
CA ALA A 109 -6.40 10.24 8.20
C ALA A 109 -6.59 11.77 8.32
N ASP A 110 -6.50 12.33 9.54
CA ASP A 110 -6.52 13.79 9.74
C ASP A 110 -5.30 14.47 9.08
N ASP A 111 -4.15 13.80 8.98
CA ASP A 111 -2.99 14.29 8.22
C ASP A 111 -3.30 14.38 6.71
N VAL A 112 -4.02 13.40 6.15
CA VAL A 112 -4.45 13.46 4.74
C VAL A 112 -5.37 14.65 4.51
N VAL A 113 -6.35 14.87 5.40
CA VAL A 113 -7.25 16.02 5.32
C VAL A 113 -6.49 17.34 5.43
N ALA A 114 -5.52 17.42 6.34
CA ALA A 114 -4.69 18.63 6.50
C ALA A 114 -3.83 18.90 5.24
N LEU A 115 -3.30 17.86 4.59
CA LEU A 115 -2.63 18.01 3.29
C LEU A 115 -3.60 18.49 2.21
N MET A 116 -4.82 17.92 2.14
CA MET A 116 -5.84 18.37 1.20
C MET A 116 -6.16 19.86 1.40
N ASP A 117 -6.26 20.33 2.65
CA ASP A 117 -6.50 21.73 2.97
C ASP A 117 -5.34 22.64 2.53
N ALA A 118 -4.09 22.22 2.81
CA ALA A 118 -2.90 22.94 2.37
C ALA A 118 -2.81 23.07 0.85
N LEU A 119 -3.22 22.02 0.12
CA LEU A 119 -3.26 21.98 -1.35
C LEU A 119 -4.57 22.55 -1.95
N LYS A 120 -5.52 22.97 -1.11
CA LYS A 120 -6.86 23.51 -1.51
C LYS A 120 -7.69 22.48 -2.29
N ILE A 121 -7.53 21.20 -1.96
CA ILE A 121 -8.31 20.09 -2.54
C ILE A 121 -9.57 19.90 -1.68
N GLN A 122 -10.73 20.17 -2.24
CA GLN A 122 -12.01 20.04 -1.52
C GLN A 122 -12.42 18.58 -1.40
N LYS A 123 -12.22 17.78 -2.44
CA LYS A 123 -12.62 16.38 -2.51
C LYS A 123 -11.67 15.63 -3.43
N ALA A 124 -11.31 14.38 -3.07
CA ALA A 124 -10.47 13.50 -3.87
C ALA A 124 -10.96 12.06 -3.83
N ASP A 125 -10.64 11.27 -4.86
CA ASP A 125 -10.70 9.83 -4.80
C ASP A 125 -9.43 9.31 -4.11
N ILE A 126 -9.52 8.15 -3.46
CA ILE A 126 -8.43 7.55 -2.71
C ILE A 126 -8.05 6.21 -3.31
N VAL A 127 -6.77 6.00 -3.57
CA VAL A 127 -6.17 4.71 -3.89
C VAL A 127 -5.21 4.36 -2.76
N GLY A 128 -5.55 3.35 -1.98
CA GLY A 128 -4.76 2.98 -0.81
C GLY A 128 -4.32 1.53 -0.83
N TRP A 129 -3.10 1.27 -0.40
CA TRP A 129 -2.53 -0.05 -0.19
C TRP A 129 -2.25 -0.28 1.29
N SER A 130 -2.70 -1.41 1.86
CA SER A 130 -2.45 -1.82 3.25
C SER A 130 -2.87 -0.72 4.23
N ASP A 131 -1.97 -0.14 5.03
CA ASP A 131 -2.27 1.03 5.87
C ASP A 131 -2.95 2.16 5.07
N GLY A 132 -2.53 2.40 3.84
CA GLY A 132 -3.17 3.38 2.96
C GLY A 132 -4.61 3.01 2.60
N GLY A 133 -4.91 1.74 2.44
CA GLY A 133 -6.27 1.23 2.24
C GLY A 133 -7.13 1.40 3.49
N ILE A 134 -6.55 1.14 4.67
CA ILE A 134 -7.20 1.41 5.97
C ILE A 134 -7.49 2.90 6.12
N LEU A 135 -6.53 3.77 5.79
CA LEU A 135 -6.72 5.23 5.81
C LEU A 135 -7.85 5.67 4.86
N GLY A 136 -7.95 5.06 3.68
CA GLY A 136 -9.04 5.32 2.74
C GLY A 136 -10.41 5.01 3.33
N LEU A 137 -10.54 3.88 4.04
CA LEU A 137 -11.76 3.50 4.74
C LEU A 137 -12.06 4.42 5.94
N ASP A 138 -11.04 4.81 6.72
CA ASP A 138 -11.18 5.78 7.81
C ASP A 138 -11.70 7.13 7.29
N LEU A 139 -11.09 7.64 6.23
CA LEU A 139 -11.52 8.86 5.56
C LEU A 139 -12.98 8.78 5.09
N ALA A 140 -13.39 7.64 4.53
CA ALA A 140 -14.77 7.41 4.10
C ALA A 140 -15.77 7.40 5.28
N MET A 141 -15.36 6.96 6.46
CA MET A 141 -16.18 6.99 7.68
C MET A 141 -16.25 8.39 8.30
N ARG A 142 -15.10 9.02 8.49
CA ARG A 142 -14.98 10.24 9.31
C ARG A 142 -15.02 11.54 8.50
N HIS A 143 -14.61 11.49 7.26
CA HIS A 143 -14.46 12.64 6.37
C HIS A 143 -15.16 12.44 5.01
N LYS A 144 -16.34 11.82 5.01
CA LYS A 144 -17.09 11.43 3.80
C LYS A 144 -17.28 12.56 2.78
N ASP A 145 -17.38 13.80 3.23
CA ASP A 145 -17.54 14.96 2.34
C ASP A 145 -16.26 15.31 1.56
N ARG A 146 -15.10 14.73 2.00
CA ARG A 146 -13.79 14.93 1.40
C ARG A 146 -13.39 13.80 0.44
N VAL A 147 -14.13 12.68 0.43
CA VAL A 147 -13.79 11.46 -0.32
C VAL A 147 -14.83 11.16 -1.38
N GLY A 148 -14.39 10.99 -2.62
CA GLY A 148 -15.24 10.61 -3.76
C GLY A 148 -15.47 9.11 -3.83
N LYS A 149 -14.39 8.35 -4.04
CA LYS A 149 -14.34 6.89 -4.13
C LYS A 149 -13.14 6.36 -3.34
N VAL A 150 -13.16 5.11 -2.90
CA VAL A 150 -12.02 4.46 -2.23
C VAL A 150 -11.69 3.14 -2.91
N PHE A 151 -10.51 3.02 -3.46
CA PHE A 151 -9.88 1.77 -3.87
C PHE A 151 -9.02 1.28 -2.70
N ALA A 152 -9.56 0.35 -1.91
CA ALA A 152 -8.90 -0.17 -0.71
C ALA A 152 -8.26 -1.53 -1.02
N PHE A 153 -6.96 -1.52 -1.34
CA PHE A 153 -6.21 -2.74 -1.65
C PHE A 153 -5.51 -3.27 -0.39
N ALA A 154 -5.73 -4.56 -0.12
CA ALA A 154 -5.08 -5.31 0.96
C ALA A 154 -5.25 -4.66 2.35
N ALA A 155 -6.44 -4.14 2.64
CA ALA A 155 -6.76 -3.47 3.90
C ALA A 155 -7.38 -4.44 4.92
N ASN A 156 -7.21 -4.13 6.20
CA ASN A 156 -7.95 -4.76 7.29
C ASN A 156 -8.75 -3.73 8.09
N THR A 157 -9.78 -4.17 8.80
CA THR A 157 -10.66 -3.33 9.63
C THR A 157 -10.65 -3.73 11.10
N VAL A 158 -10.03 -4.87 11.40
CA VAL A 158 -9.68 -5.34 12.73
C VAL A 158 -8.33 -6.02 12.69
N THR A 159 -7.59 -6.00 13.81
CA THR A 159 -6.26 -6.64 13.89
C THR A 159 -6.30 -8.14 13.58
N ALA A 160 -7.40 -8.82 13.95
CA ALA A 160 -7.62 -10.23 13.64
C ALA A 160 -7.73 -10.56 12.13
N GLY A 161 -7.88 -9.55 11.26
CA GLY A 161 -7.88 -9.68 9.81
C GLY A 161 -6.49 -9.95 9.22
N VAL A 162 -5.43 -9.68 9.96
CA VAL A 162 -4.04 -9.92 9.55
C VAL A 162 -3.65 -11.38 9.77
N VAL A 163 -2.81 -11.92 8.90
CA VAL A 163 -2.26 -13.28 9.01
C VAL A 163 -1.22 -13.31 10.13
N ASP A 164 -1.35 -14.26 11.06
CA ASP A 164 -0.44 -14.39 12.19
C ASP A 164 0.98 -14.73 11.71
N GLY A 165 1.97 -13.95 12.14
CA GLY A 165 3.37 -14.18 11.79
C GLY A 165 3.73 -13.79 10.36
N VAL A 166 3.00 -12.85 9.77
CA VAL A 166 3.25 -12.33 8.40
C VAL A 166 4.71 -11.89 8.22
N GLU A 167 5.35 -11.38 9.25
CA GLU A 167 6.76 -10.97 9.24
C GLU A 167 7.75 -12.12 8.96
N LYS A 168 7.30 -13.37 9.08
CA LYS A 168 8.08 -14.58 8.77
C LYS A 168 7.90 -15.05 7.33
N ASN A 169 6.94 -14.51 6.60
CA ASN A 169 6.83 -14.77 5.18
C ASN A 169 8.07 -14.23 4.45
N PRO A 170 8.74 -14.99 3.58
CA PRO A 170 10.01 -14.56 2.95
C PRO A 170 9.88 -13.27 2.14
N THR A 171 8.76 -13.08 1.41
CA THR A 171 8.50 -11.90 0.60
C THR A 171 8.29 -10.68 1.50
N PHE A 172 7.50 -10.85 2.57
CA PHE A 172 7.21 -9.78 3.52
C PHE A 172 8.43 -9.40 4.37
N ALA A 173 9.24 -10.38 4.78
CA ALA A 173 10.52 -10.14 5.47
C ALA A 173 11.50 -9.34 4.61
N ALA A 174 11.62 -9.69 3.32
CA ALA A 174 12.43 -8.92 2.37
C ALA A 174 11.92 -7.49 2.18
N TYR A 175 10.60 -7.29 2.23
CA TYR A 175 10.00 -5.95 2.20
C TYR A 175 10.38 -5.12 3.44
N ILE A 176 10.29 -5.69 4.65
CA ILE A 176 10.66 -5.01 5.90
C ILE A 176 12.14 -4.60 5.87
N GLU A 177 13.03 -5.47 5.40
CA GLU A 177 14.46 -5.16 5.24
C GLU A 177 14.67 -4.00 4.25
N ARG A 178 14.04 -4.06 3.07
CA ARG A 178 14.09 -2.99 2.07
C ARG A 178 13.60 -1.66 2.65
N ALA A 179 12.48 -1.66 3.35
CA ALA A 179 11.92 -0.46 3.95
C ALA A 179 12.87 0.22 4.94
N GLY A 180 13.66 -0.55 5.68
CA GLY A 180 14.71 -0.01 6.55
C GLY A 180 15.81 0.72 5.78
N HIS A 181 16.24 0.20 4.64
CA HIS A 181 17.22 0.87 3.76
C HIS A 181 16.63 2.15 3.16
N GLU A 182 15.41 2.09 2.64
CA GLU A 182 14.73 3.24 2.05
C GLU A 182 14.45 4.34 3.09
N TYR A 183 14.10 3.95 4.32
CA TYR A 183 13.96 4.91 5.42
C TYR A 183 15.28 5.65 5.68
N ALA A 184 16.39 4.93 5.71
CA ALA A 184 17.71 5.54 5.92
C ALA A 184 18.12 6.50 4.77
N GLU A 185 17.62 6.28 3.55
CA GLU A 185 17.89 7.14 2.39
C GLU A 185 17.00 8.39 2.35
N HIS A 186 15.75 8.30 2.78
CA HIS A 186 14.75 9.34 2.56
C HIS A 186 14.42 10.17 3.81
N SER A 187 14.47 9.53 5.00
CA SER A 187 13.99 10.16 6.22
C SER A 187 14.87 11.31 6.70
N ALA A 188 14.24 12.35 7.24
CA ALA A 188 14.94 13.41 7.99
C ALA A 188 15.63 12.86 9.26
N THR A 189 15.26 11.66 9.73
CA THR A 189 15.82 10.98 10.90
C THR A 189 16.36 9.59 10.55
N PRO A 190 17.36 9.47 9.65
CA PRO A 190 17.75 8.19 9.02
C PRO A 190 18.25 7.12 10.00
N LYS A 191 18.62 7.49 11.22
CA LYS A 191 19.12 6.59 12.27
C LYS A 191 18.05 6.16 13.26
N GLU A 192 16.80 6.58 13.06
CA GLU A 192 15.71 6.35 14.02
C GLU A 192 14.68 5.33 13.48
N TYR A 193 15.07 4.46 12.56
CA TYR A 193 14.17 3.46 11.98
C TYR A 193 13.55 2.56 13.04
N ASP A 194 14.34 2.04 13.97
CA ASP A 194 13.83 1.18 15.04
C ASP A 194 12.81 1.91 15.93
N ALA A 195 13.08 3.18 16.26
CA ALA A 195 12.15 3.99 17.05
C ALA A 195 10.85 4.29 16.29
N PHE A 196 10.93 4.46 14.97
CA PHE A 196 9.76 4.60 14.11
C PHE A 196 8.95 3.30 14.05
N VAL A 197 9.60 2.16 13.82
CA VAL A 197 8.96 0.84 13.81
C VAL A 197 8.30 0.54 15.17
N ASP A 198 8.96 0.86 16.29
CA ASP A 198 8.39 0.70 17.63
C ASP A 198 7.11 1.54 17.83
N GLN A 199 7.06 2.75 17.28
CA GLN A 199 5.87 3.60 17.37
C GLN A 199 4.71 3.04 16.55
N ILE A 200 4.96 2.69 15.28
CA ILE A 200 3.90 2.23 14.38
C ILE A 200 3.41 0.81 14.75
N SER A 201 4.29 -0.04 15.25
CA SER A 201 3.93 -1.39 15.71
C SER A 201 2.95 -1.38 16.87
N LYS A 202 3.00 -0.36 17.75
CA LYS A 202 2.00 -0.18 18.82
C LYS A 202 0.61 0.11 18.24
N MET A 203 0.53 0.89 17.16
CA MET A 203 -0.72 1.11 16.45
C MET A 203 -1.24 -0.20 15.84
N TRP A 204 -0.41 -0.95 15.13
CA TRP A 204 -0.82 -2.20 14.50
C TRP A 204 -1.24 -3.30 15.49
N ALA A 205 -0.74 -3.24 16.74
CA ALA A 205 -1.16 -4.18 17.79
C ALA A 205 -2.61 -3.98 18.24
N ASP A 206 -3.13 -2.73 18.17
CA ASP A 206 -4.43 -2.35 18.71
C ASP A 206 -5.42 -1.85 17.64
N GLN A 207 -4.95 -1.49 16.45
CA GLN A 207 -5.73 -0.82 15.42
C GLN A 207 -5.51 -1.45 14.03
N PRO A 208 -6.51 -1.30 13.12
CA PRO A 208 -7.85 -0.82 13.40
C PRO A 208 -8.63 -1.84 14.23
N ASN A 209 -9.73 -1.40 14.83
CA ASN A 209 -10.65 -2.29 15.55
C ASN A 209 -12.08 -1.75 15.43
N TRP A 210 -12.56 -1.68 14.18
CA TRP A 210 -13.85 -1.10 13.84
C TRP A 210 -14.98 -2.10 13.97
N THR A 211 -16.14 -1.58 14.36
CA THR A 211 -17.37 -2.36 14.46
C THR A 211 -18.10 -2.46 13.12
N ASP A 212 -18.98 -3.45 13.00
CA ASP A 212 -19.87 -3.58 11.85
C ASP A 212 -20.68 -2.30 11.59
N ASP A 213 -21.14 -1.63 12.65
CA ASP A 213 -21.95 -0.41 12.50
C ASP A 213 -21.13 0.75 11.92
N GLN A 214 -19.84 0.84 12.27
CA GLN A 214 -18.94 1.82 11.67
C GLN A 214 -18.73 1.52 10.17
N LEU A 215 -18.53 0.27 9.79
CA LEU A 215 -18.39 -0.12 8.39
C LEU A 215 -19.70 0.08 7.61
N LYS A 216 -20.84 -0.25 8.19
CA LYS A 216 -22.17 -0.03 7.59
C LYS A 216 -22.53 1.44 7.41
N ALA A 217 -21.86 2.35 8.13
CA ALA A 217 -22.06 3.80 7.98
C ALA A 217 -21.28 4.40 6.79
N ILE A 218 -20.39 3.62 6.14
CA ILE A 218 -19.68 4.07 4.94
C ILE A 218 -20.68 4.11 3.77
N ASP A 219 -20.91 5.33 3.26
CA ASP A 219 -21.81 5.60 2.12
C ASP A 219 -21.03 5.95 0.84
N THR A 220 -19.73 6.11 0.97
CA THR A 220 -18.81 6.36 -0.13
C THR A 220 -18.64 5.08 -0.97
N PRO A 221 -18.63 5.16 -2.31
CA PRO A 221 -18.30 4.01 -3.15
C PRO A 221 -16.92 3.44 -2.81
N VAL A 222 -16.86 2.16 -2.46
CA VAL A 222 -15.64 1.43 -2.10
C VAL A 222 -15.45 0.26 -3.04
N LEU A 223 -14.24 0.06 -3.54
CA LEU A 223 -13.79 -1.21 -4.10
C LEU A 223 -12.78 -1.83 -3.14
N VAL A 224 -13.16 -2.95 -2.55
CA VAL A 224 -12.27 -3.77 -1.71
C VAL A 224 -11.51 -4.71 -2.63
N VAL A 225 -10.19 -4.59 -2.64
CA VAL A 225 -9.31 -5.31 -3.58
C VAL A 225 -8.27 -6.10 -2.81
N ASP A 226 -7.94 -7.29 -3.30
CA ASP A 226 -6.89 -8.11 -2.71
C ASP A 226 -6.21 -9.00 -3.75
N GLY A 227 -4.99 -9.47 -3.47
CA GLY A 227 -4.34 -10.55 -4.22
C GLY A 227 -4.90 -11.91 -3.80
N ASP A 228 -5.01 -12.85 -4.76
CA ASP A 228 -5.45 -14.21 -4.44
C ASP A 228 -4.45 -14.98 -3.55
N HIS A 229 -3.21 -14.52 -3.49
CA HIS A 229 -2.12 -15.03 -2.67
C HIS A 229 -1.60 -14.00 -1.66
N ASP A 230 -2.45 -13.09 -1.15
CA ASP A 230 -2.02 -12.12 -0.14
C ASP A 230 -1.52 -12.84 1.12
N GLU A 231 -0.27 -12.55 1.50
CA GLU A 231 0.39 -13.13 2.65
C GLU A 231 0.13 -12.39 3.96
N ALA A 232 -0.44 -11.18 3.89
CA ALA A 232 -0.66 -10.32 5.04
C ALA A 232 -2.12 -10.28 5.49
N ILE A 233 -3.07 -10.27 4.54
CA ILE A 233 -4.50 -10.14 4.82
C ILE A 233 -5.20 -11.47 4.61
N LYS A 234 -5.99 -11.89 5.61
CA LYS A 234 -6.81 -13.09 5.51
C LYS A 234 -7.90 -12.89 4.46
N ARG A 235 -7.97 -13.77 3.45
CA ARG A 235 -8.99 -13.73 2.40
C ARG A 235 -10.41 -13.56 2.93
N ALA A 236 -10.76 -14.33 3.95
CA ALA A 236 -12.08 -14.24 4.57
C ALA A 236 -12.36 -12.85 5.18
N HIS A 237 -11.30 -12.11 5.57
CA HIS A 237 -11.45 -10.76 6.07
C HIS A 237 -11.71 -9.75 4.95
N THR A 238 -11.03 -9.87 3.81
CA THR A 238 -11.30 -9.06 2.60
C THR A 238 -12.76 -9.25 2.15
N GLU A 239 -13.23 -10.49 2.09
CA GLU A 239 -14.62 -10.82 1.77
C GLU A 239 -15.62 -10.26 2.79
N TYR A 240 -15.29 -10.31 4.09
CA TYR A 240 -16.09 -9.73 5.17
C TYR A 240 -16.21 -8.20 5.02
N ILE A 241 -15.12 -7.48 4.72
CA ILE A 241 -15.15 -6.03 4.52
C ILE A 241 -16.12 -5.68 3.38
N ALA A 242 -15.97 -6.33 2.23
CA ALA A 242 -16.82 -6.09 1.07
C ALA A 242 -18.29 -6.43 1.31
N ALA A 243 -18.56 -7.47 2.12
CA ALA A 243 -19.94 -7.87 2.47
C ALA A 243 -20.56 -6.93 3.52
N THR A 244 -19.75 -6.23 4.32
CA THR A 244 -20.25 -5.40 5.43
C THR A 244 -20.48 -3.95 5.02
N ILE A 245 -19.62 -3.39 4.17
CA ILE A 245 -19.77 -2.02 3.66
C ILE A 245 -20.89 -1.99 2.60
N PRO A 246 -21.93 -1.15 2.79
CA PRO A 246 -22.99 -1.00 1.79
C PRO A 246 -22.41 -0.55 0.44
N HIS A 247 -22.87 -1.19 -0.64
CA HIS A 247 -22.45 -0.85 -2.00
C HIS A 247 -20.96 -1.03 -2.31
N ALA A 248 -20.20 -1.75 -1.46
CA ALA A 248 -18.81 -2.08 -1.79
C ALA A 248 -18.75 -3.13 -2.90
N GLY A 249 -17.83 -2.93 -3.84
CA GLY A 249 -17.40 -3.98 -4.78
C GLY A 249 -16.31 -4.85 -4.14
N LEU A 250 -16.18 -6.09 -4.63
CA LEU A 250 -15.08 -7.01 -4.30
C LEU A 250 -14.32 -7.37 -5.57
N LEU A 251 -13.00 -7.21 -5.55
CA LEU A 251 -12.12 -7.65 -6.64
C LEU A 251 -10.95 -8.45 -6.07
N ILE A 252 -10.74 -9.65 -6.59
CA ILE A 252 -9.57 -10.47 -6.27
C ILE A 252 -8.71 -10.59 -7.50
N LEU A 253 -7.50 -10.07 -7.41
CA LEU A 253 -6.53 -10.08 -8.49
C LEU A 253 -5.80 -11.44 -8.53
N PRO A 254 -5.82 -12.14 -9.68
CA PRO A 254 -5.22 -13.46 -9.77
C PRO A 254 -3.70 -13.42 -9.86
N ASN A 255 -3.05 -14.42 -9.25
CA ASN A 255 -1.62 -14.70 -9.35
C ASN A 255 -0.71 -13.55 -8.86
N VAL A 256 -1.18 -12.84 -7.82
CA VAL A 256 -0.47 -11.75 -7.14
C VAL A 256 -0.68 -11.81 -5.62
N SER A 257 0.17 -11.11 -4.87
CA SER A 257 0.14 -11.08 -3.41
C SER A 257 -0.12 -9.66 -2.88
N HIS A 258 0.28 -9.40 -1.63
CA HIS A 258 0.22 -8.07 -0.98
C HIS A 258 0.92 -6.96 -1.80
N PHE A 259 1.78 -7.34 -2.74
CA PHE A 259 2.57 -6.45 -3.60
C PHE A 259 2.08 -6.45 -5.06
N ALA A 260 0.80 -6.69 -5.31
CA ALA A 260 0.20 -6.80 -6.65
C ALA A 260 0.57 -5.63 -7.59
N PHE A 261 0.61 -4.41 -7.07
CA PHE A 261 0.93 -3.19 -7.82
C PHE A 261 2.38 -3.14 -8.33
N LEU A 262 3.29 -3.94 -7.73
CA LEU A 262 4.65 -4.17 -8.20
C LEU A 262 4.73 -5.42 -9.09
N GLN A 263 3.98 -6.47 -8.75
CA GLN A 263 4.05 -7.79 -9.39
C GLN A 263 3.35 -7.84 -10.74
N ASP A 264 2.22 -7.14 -10.88
CA ASP A 264 1.44 -7.01 -12.11
C ASP A 264 0.87 -5.58 -12.25
N PRO A 265 1.73 -4.59 -12.57
CA PRO A 265 1.29 -3.20 -12.69
C PRO A 265 0.16 -3.00 -13.70
N ASP A 266 0.15 -3.73 -14.81
CA ASP A 266 -0.86 -3.59 -15.85
C ASP A 266 -2.24 -3.99 -15.34
N GLN A 267 -2.34 -5.15 -14.68
CA GLN A 267 -3.58 -5.62 -14.06
C GLN A 267 -4.06 -4.66 -12.96
N PHE A 268 -3.14 -4.18 -12.14
CA PHE A 268 -3.46 -3.29 -11.04
C PHE A 268 -3.93 -1.91 -11.55
N ASN A 269 -3.23 -1.35 -12.55
CA ASN A 269 -3.60 -0.09 -13.18
C ASN A 269 -4.96 -0.16 -13.86
N PHE A 270 -5.23 -1.26 -14.58
CA PHE A 270 -6.54 -1.51 -15.18
C PHE A 270 -7.65 -1.46 -14.10
N ALA A 271 -7.46 -2.15 -12.97
CA ALA A 271 -8.44 -2.17 -11.89
C ALA A 271 -8.69 -0.76 -11.30
N ILE A 272 -7.65 0.05 -11.12
CA ILE A 272 -7.78 1.44 -10.66
C ILE A 272 -8.57 2.26 -11.67
N LEU A 273 -8.16 2.28 -12.94
CA LEU A 273 -8.79 3.10 -13.98
C LEU A 273 -10.25 2.73 -14.18
N HIS A 274 -10.55 1.44 -14.26
CA HIS A 274 -11.92 0.96 -14.36
C HIS A 274 -12.80 1.42 -13.18
N PHE A 275 -12.29 1.35 -11.94
CA PHE A 275 -13.01 1.83 -10.77
C PHE A 275 -13.20 3.35 -10.76
N LEU A 276 -12.21 4.10 -11.21
CA LEU A 276 -12.30 5.56 -11.34
C LEU A 276 -13.28 5.98 -12.45
N GLY A 277 -13.51 5.17 -13.46
CA GLY A 277 -14.47 5.38 -14.53
C GLY A 277 -13.85 5.95 -15.81
N ASP A 278 -12.58 5.60 -16.08
CA ASP A 278 -11.80 6.09 -17.22
C ASP A 278 -11.80 5.14 -18.43
N GLU A 279 -12.65 4.13 -18.44
CA GLU A 279 -12.83 3.18 -19.54
C GLU A 279 -14.22 3.27 -20.17
#